data_05609188c517ef94ae529d3dcd751934
#
_entry.id   05609188c517ef94ae529d3dcd751934
#
_cell.length_a   1.000
_cell.length_b   1.000
_cell.length_c   1.000
_cell.angle_alpha   90.00
_cell.angle_beta   90.00
_cell.angle_gamma   90.00
#
_symmetry.space_group_name_H-M   'P 1'
#
loop_
_entity.id
_entity.type
_entity.pdbx_description
1 polymer ?
#
loop_
_entity_poly.entity_id
_entity_poly.type
_entity_poly.pdbx_seq_one_letter_code
_entity_poly.pdbx_strand_id
1 'polypeptide(L)'
;LPGPLSVVDSTHDAYYGDERTYGLAVAAALNVEAKALDSLGPALIQFDEPAFSRYPEKVKEWGIDAIERAIDGVQSKTGVHICFSYPMPGVPRPIVGSYPVILREMEGSSVDQLALEFEMSELAPELLELCPSKTVMFGCISNGTEEIETPEHVADKLLAAAHHLPADQILAAPDCGLVPVSQAASRSKLSVMVEGAHLARRRVGAG
;
A
#
# COMPACT_ATOMS: atom_id res chain seq x y z
N LEU A 1 10.31 2.20 -4.68
CA LEU A 1 10.33 2.34 -6.14
C LEU A 1 8.95 2.70 -6.65
N PRO A 2 8.79 3.41 -7.78
CA PRO A 2 7.50 3.52 -8.43
C PRO A 2 7.07 2.15 -8.95
N GLY A 3 5.76 1.92 -9.00
CA GLY A 3 5.22 0.70 -9.61
C GLY A 3 5.10 0.81 -11.14
N PRO A 4 5.15 -0.31 -11.86
CA PRO A 4 5.12 -0.31 -13.32
C PRO A 4 3.90 0.37 -13.93
N LEU A 5 2.68 0.10 -13.42
CA LEU A 5 1.45 0.70 -13.93
C LEU A 5 1.40 2.20 -13.64
N SER A 6 1.89 2.63 -12.48
CA SER A 6 1.97 4.05 -12.12
C SER A 6 2.98 4.82 -12.99
N VAL A 7 4.08 4.18 -13.41
CA VAL A 7 4.99 4.76 -14.40
C VAL A 7 4.31 4.91 -15.75
N VAL A 8 3.62 3.86 -16.22
CA VAL A 8 2.87 3.91 -17.50
C VAL A 8 1.80 4.99 -17.48
N ASP A 9 1.03 5.11 -16.38
CA ASP A 9 -0.01 6.13 -16.23
C ASP A 9 0.53 7.57 -16.24
N SER A 10 1.76 7.77 -15.79
CA SER A 10 2.39 9.10 -15.69
C SER A 10 3.29 9.47 -16.87
N THR A 11 3.43 8.60 -17.85
CA THR A 11 4.33 8.78 -18.99
C THR A 11 3.60 8.55 -20.32
N HIS A 12 4.18 9.09 -21.41
CA HIS A 12 3.63 8.91 -22.75
C HIS A 12 4.42 7.84 -23.51
N ASP A 13 3.73 6.80 -23.96
CA ASP A 13 4.30 5.79 -24.84
C ASP A 13 4.38 6.32 -26.29
N ALA A 14 5.62 6.57 -26.75
CA ALA A 14 5.90 6.96 -28.15
C ALA A 14 6.59 5.85 -28.95
N TYR A 15 6.75 4.65 -28.36
CA TYR A 15 7.57 3.60 -28.98
C TYR A 15 6.87 2.24 -29.08
N TYR A 16 6.24 1.76 -27.99
CA TYR A 16 5.72 0.41 -27.93
C TYR A 16 4.37 0.27 -28.62
N GLY A 17 3.51 1.30 -28.55
CA GLY A 17 2.17 1.31 -29.15
C GLY A 17 1.18 0.30 -28.53
N ASP A 18 1.58 -0.33 -27.42
CA ASP A 18 0.79 -1.29 -26.64
C ASP A 18 1.15 -1.14 -25.16
N GLU A 19 0.14 -0.81 -24.35
CA GLU A 19 0.32 -0.44 -22.95
C GLU A 19 0.89 -1.60 -22.10
N ARG A 20 0.44 -2.84 -22.34
CA ARG A 20 0.97 -4.03 -21.65
C ARG A 20 2.45 -4.25 -21.98
N THR A 21 2.81 -4.17 -23.25
CA THR A 21 4.21 -4.34 -23.70
C THR A 21 5.09 -3.26 -23.07
N TYR A 22 4.60 -2.01 -23.03
CA TYR A 22 5.28 -0.91 -22.36
C TYR A 22 5.43 -1.17 -20.86
N GLY A 23 4.34 -1.54 -20.17
CA GLY A 23 4.36 -1.84 -18.73
C GLY A 23 5.34 -2.97 -18.37
N LEU A 24 5.40 -4.02 -19.16
CA LEU A 24 6.36 -5.13 -18.97
C LEU A 24 7.82 -4.70 -19.24
N ALA A 25 8.05 -3.75 -20.15
CA ALA A 25 9.38 -3.18 -20.37
C ALA A 25 9.81 -2.30 -19.19
N VAL A 26 8.91 -1.46 -18.66
CA VAL A 26 9.12 -0.69 -17.43
C VAL A 26 9.41 -1.63 -16.25
N ALA A 27 8.63 -2.68 -16.09
CA ALA A 27 8.84 -3.67 -15.03
C ALA A 27 10.23 -4.33 -15.10
N ALA A 28 10.70 -4.64 -16.30
CA ALA A 28 12.05 -5.18 -16.48
C ALA A 28 13.16 -4.18 -16.08
N ALA A 29 12.98 -2.91 -16.36
CA ALA A 29 13.91 -1.86 -15.92
C ALA A 29 13.90 -1.70 -14.40
N LEU A 30 12.70 -1.70 -13.78
CA LEU A 30 12.54 -1.64 -12.32
C LEU A 30 13.12 -2.88 -11.62
N ASN A 31 13.07 -4.05 -12.26
CA ASN A 31 13.70 -5.26 -11.72
C ASN A 31 15.22 -5.11 -11.57
N VAL A 32 15.88 -4.44 -12.51
CA VAL A 32 17.32 -4.16 -12.39
C VAL A 32 17.62 -3.31 -11.16
N GLU A 33 16.80 -2.27 -10.92
CA GLU A 33 16.92 -1.40 -9.74
C GLU A 33 16.59 -2.19 -8.45
N ALA A 34 15.52 -2.97 -8.45
CA ALA A 34 15.13 -3.79 -7.32
C ALA A 34 16.22 -4.77 -6.91
N LYS A 35 16.88 -5.45 -7.88
CA LYS A 35 18.02 -6.35 -7.62
C LYS A 35 19.24 -5.60 -7.09
N ALA A 36 19.49 -4.39 -7.57
CA ALA A 36 20.57 -3.57 -7.03
C ALA A 36 20.32 -3.20 -5.57
N LEU A 37 19.08 -2.81 -5.22
CA LEU A 37 18.68 -2.55 -3.84
C LEU A 37 18.73 -3.83 -2.99
N ASP A 38 18.25 -4.95 -3.50
CA ASP A 38 18.26 -6.25 -2.82
C ASP A 38 19.66 -6.67 -2.38
N SER A 39 20.68 -6.37 -3.19
CA SER A 39 22.08 -6.64 -2.86
C SER A 39 22.57 -5.93 -1.59
N LEU A 40 21.87 -4.90 -1.13
CA LEU A 40 22.16 -4.17 0.10
C LEU A 40 21.47 -4.78 1.34
N GLY A 41 20.64 -5.81 1.17
CA GLY A 41 19.95 -6.54 2.23
C GLY A 41 18.87 -5.72 2.96
N PRO A 42 17.99 -4.98 2.27
CA PRO A 42 16.90 -4.27 2.93
C PRO A 42 15.89 -5.27 3.53
N ALA A 43 15.16 -4.85 4.56
CA ALA A 43 14.09 -5.66 5.14
C ALA A 43 12.87 -5.76 4.19
N LEU A 44 12.66 -4.74 3.35
CA LEU A 44 11.53 -4.65 2.43
C LEU A 44 11.93 -3.77 1.23
N ILE A 45 11.51 -4.19 0.04
CA ILE A 45 11.49 -3.36 -1.17
C ILE A 45 10.02 -3.12 -1.54
N GLN A 46 9.58 -1.86 -1.47
CA GLN A 46 8.20 -1.47 -1.77
C GLN A 46 8.10 -0.81 -3.14
N PHE A 47 7.04 -1.16 -3.87
CA PHE A 47 6.61 -0.51 -5.10
C PHE A 47 5.33 0.29 -4.86
N ASP A 48 5.30 1.54 -5.31
CA ASP A 48 4.14 2.41 -5.14
C ASP A 48 3.25 2.36 -6.39
N GLU A 49 2.05 1.80 -6.21
CA GLU A 49 1.05 1.58 -7.26
C GLU A 49 -0.28 2.30 -7.01
N PRO A 50 -0.29 3.63 -6.85
CA PRO A 50 -1.56 4.38 -6.74
C PRO A 50 -2.44 4.24 -8.00
N ALA A 51 -1.87 3.92 -9.16
CA ALA A 51 -2.62 3.67 -10.38
C ALA A 51 -3.50 2.43 -10.30
N PHE A 52 -3.17 1.45 -9.44
CA PHE A 52 -4.00 0.26 -9.24
C PHE A 52 -5.42 0.61 -8.80
N SER A 53 -5.57 1.59 -7.88
CA SER A 53 -6.89 2.00 -7.41
C SER A 53 -7.74 2.67 -8.50
N ARG A 54 -7.10 3.31 -9.50
CA ARG A 54 -7.77 3.97 -10.61
C ARG A 54 -8.14 3.04 -11.75
N TYR A 55 -7.36 1.98 -11.95
CA TYR A 55 -7.48 1.07 -13.10
C TYR A 55 -7.49 -0.40 -12.66
N PRO A 56 -8.49 -0.83 -11.86
CA PRO A 56 -8.55 -2.21 -11.36
C PRO A 56 -8.65 -3.26 -12.48
N GLU A 57 -9.19 -2.89 -13.65
CA GLU A 57 -9.20 -3.75 -14.84
C GLU A 57 -7.79 -4.01 -15.36
N LYS A 58 -6.91 -3.00 -15.40
CA LYS A 58 -5.52 -3.15 -15.84
C LYS A 58 -4.70 -3.98 -14.85
N VAL A 59 -5.03 -3.90 -13.55
CA VAL A 59 -4.40 -4.77 -12.54
C VAL A 59 -4.57 -6.22 -12.92
N LYS A 60 -5.79 -6.63 -13.27
CA LYS A 60 -6.13 -7.98 -13.69
C LYS A 60 -5.54 -8.35 -15.06
N GLU A 61 -5.55 -7.42 -16.02
CA GLU A 61 -5.11 -7.67 -17.38
C GLU A 61 -3.60 -7.86 -17.50
N TRP A 62 -2.81 -7.06 -16.78
CA TRP A 62 -1.35 -7.07 -16.88
C TRP A 62 -0.58 -6.51 -15.68
N GLY A 63 -1.26 -5.78 -14.77
CA GLY A 63 -0.60 -5.13 -13.63
C GLY A 63 0.10 -6.11 -12.71
N ILE A 64 -0.52 -7.27 -12.44
CA ILE A 64 0.08 -8.35 -11.66
C ILE A 64 1.31 -8.92 -12.38
N ASP A 65 1.20 -9.23 -13.68
CA ASP A 65 2.34 -9.72 -14.47
C ASP A 65 3.53 -8.74 -14.43
N ALA A 66 3.23 -7.43 -14.43
CA ALA A 66 4.26 -6.40 -14.36
C ALA A 66 4.92 -6.34 -12.97
N ILE A 67 4.16 -6.44 -11.88
CA ILE A 67 4.72 -6.50 -10.51
C ILE A 67 5.56 -7.78 -10.36
N GLU A 68 5.04 -8.95 -10.75
CA GLU A 68 5.79 -10.21 -10.72
C GLU A 68 7.14 -10.10 -11.46
N ARG A 69 7.13 -9.46 -12.63
CA ARG A 69 8.35 -9.21 -13.39
C ARG A 69 9.29 -8.24 -12.69
N ALA A 70 8.77 -7.20 -12.02
CA ALA A 70 9.58 -6.22 -11.30
C ALA A 70 10.28 -6.81 -10.07
N ILE A 71 9.67 -7.82 -9.43
CA ILE A 71 10.22 -8.50 -8.24
C ILE A 71 10.96 -9.80 -8.54
N ASP A 72 10.96 -10.25 -9.80
CA ASP A 72 11.59 -11.55 -10.18
C ASP A 72 13.03 -11.65 -9.71
N GLY A 73 13.32 -12.69 -8.93
CA GLY A 73 14.66 -12.99 -8.38
C GLY A 73 15.11 -12.09 -7.22
N VAL A 74 14.25 -11.19 -6.70
CA VAL A 74 14.49 -10.45 -5.45
C VAL A 74 14.35 -11.41 -4.26
N GLN A 75 15.28 -11.33 -3.29
CA GLN A 75 15.31 -12.20 -2.10
C GLN A 75 14.77 -11.51 -0.84
N SER A 76 14.88 -10.18 -0.78
CA SER A 76 14.25 -9.39 0.27
C SER A 76 12.73 -9.47 0.16
N LYS A 77 12.02 -9.23 1.27
CA LYS A 77 10.57 -9.10 1.22
C LYS A 77 10.17 -8.01 0.26
N THR A 78 9.07 -8.23 -0.45
CA THR A 78 8.51 -7.29 -1.39
C THR A 78 7.17 -6.76 -0.91
N GLY A 79 6.88 -5.50 -1.21
CA GLY A 79 5.64 -4.85 -0.84
C GLY A 79 5.06 -4.01 -1.97
N VAL A 80 3.75 -3.86 -1.99
CA VAL A 80 3.06 -2.95 -2.90
C VAL A 80 2.18 -1.99 -2.09
N HIS A 81 2.40 -0.67 -2.31
CA HIS A 81 1.54 0.36 -1.73
C HIS A 81 0.43 0.73 -2.70
N ILE A 82 -0.80 0.69 -2.21
CA ILE A 82 -2.01 0.99 -2.97
C ILE A 82 -2.85 1.98 -2.15
N CYS A 83 -3.02 3.18 -2.68
CA CYS A 83 -3.83 4.23 -2.08
C CYS A 83 -4.69 4.93 -3.14
N PHE A 84 -5.53 5.86 -2.72
CA PHE A 84 -6.35 6.66 -3.63
C PHE A 84 -5.72 8.01 -3.99
N SER A 85 -4.39 8.09 -3.96
CA SER A 85 -3.58 9.29 -4.21
C SER A 85 -3.69 10.35 -3.11
N TYR A 86 -2.84 11.37 -3.18
CA TYR A 86 -2.87 12.47 -2.21
C TYR A 86 -4.14 13.31 -2.31
N PRO A 87 -4.71 13.73 -1.17
CA PRO A 87 -5.76 14.73 -1.18
C PRO A 87 -5.19 16.06 -1.66
N MET A 88 -5.84 16.65 -2.66
CA MET A 88 -5.49 17.97 -3.18
C MET A 88 -6.63 18.95 -2.93
N PRO A 89 -6.37 20.14 -2.37
CA PRO A 89 -7.42 21.13 -2.12
C PRO A 89 -8.22 21.43 -3.39
N GLY A 90 -9.57 21.32 -3.29
CA GLY A 90 -10.49 21.60 -4.41
C GLY A 90 -10.52 20.55 -5.53
N VAL A 91 -9.76 19.47 -5.42
CA VAL A 91 -9.79 18.36 -6.37
C VAL A 91 -10.56 17.18 -5.76
N PRO A 92 -11.64 16.72 -6.40
CA PRO A 92 -12.32 15.50 -5.95
C PRO A 92 -11.36 14.31 -5.94
N ARG A 93 -11.40 13.54 -4.86
CA ARG A 93 -10.65 12.31 -4.69
C ARG A 93 -11.65 11.15 -4.57
N PRO A 94 -12.11 10.62 -5.69
CA PRO A 94 -13.11 9.56 -5.63
C PRO A 94 -12.49 8.29 -5.02
N ILE A 95 -13.14 7.79 -3.97
CA ILE A 95 -12.89 6.44 -3.47
C ILE A 95 -13.68 5.50 -4.35
N VAL A 96 -13.01 4.84 -5.27
CA VAL A 96 -13.64 3.85 -6.15
C VAL A 96 -13.62 2.51 -5.45
N GLY A 97 -14.70 1.72 -5.61
CA GLY A 97 -14.78 0.37 -5.05
C GLY A 97 -13.83 -0.64 -5.74
N SER A 98 -12.54 -0.27 -5.83
CA SER A 98 -11.53 -1.03 -6.56
C SER A 98 -10.83 -2.10 -5.72
N TYR A 99 -10.73 -1.90 -4.41
CA TYR A 99 -10.03 -2.84 -3.50
C TYR A 99 -10.50 -4.29 -3.62
N PRO A 100 -11.82 -4.60 -3.73
CA PRO A 100 -12.23 -6.00 -3.86
C PRO A 100 -11.65 -6.73 -5.08
N VAL A 101 -11.40 -6.03 -6.17
CA VAL A 101 -10.74 -6.60 -7.36
C VAL A 101 -9.24 -6.71 -7.11
N ILE A 102 -8.61 -5.62 -6.69
CA ILE A 102 -7.16 -5.54 -6.51
C ILE A 102 -6.68 -6.55 -5.47
N LEU A 103 -7.34 -6.63 -4.31
CA LEU A 103 -6.88 -7.51 -3.22
C LEU A 103 -6.97 -8.99 -3.61
N ARG A 104 -7.98 -9.41 -4.38
CA ARG A 104 -8.05 -10.77 -4.90
C ARG A 104 -6.93 -11.10 -5.88
N GLU A 105 -6.60 -10.16 -6.78
CA GLU A 105 -5.48 -10.35 -7.71
C GLU A 105 -4.15 -10.36 -6.96
N MET A 106 -3.96 -9.45 -5.98
CA MET A 106 -2.76 -9.40 -5.16
C MET A 106 -2.61 -10.63 -4.26
N GLU A 107 -3.70 -11.24 -3.79
CA GLU A 107 -3.65 -12.51 -3.04
C GLU A 107 -2.98 -13.62 -3.85
N GLY A 108 -3.23 -13.66 -5.16
CA GLY A 108 -2.60 -14.62 -6.07
C GLY A 108 -1.14 -14.31 -6.43
N SER A 109 -0.62 -13.14 -6.06
CA SER A 109 0.75 -12.72 -6.40
C SER A 109 1.79 -13.24 -5.41
N SER A 110 3.08 -13.20 -5.80
CA SER A 110 4.21 -13.54 -4.95
C SER A 110 4.65 -12.38 -4.01
N VAL A 111 3.99 -11.23 -4.06
CA VAL A 111 4.24 -10.10 -3.16
C VAL A 111 3.96 -10.48 -1.71
N ASP A 112 4.86 -10.14 -0.77
CA ASP A 112 4.72 -10.50 0.64
C ASP A 112 3.79 -9.56 1.42
N GLN A 113 3.81 -8.25 1.10
CA GLN A 113 3.17 -7.22 1.91
C GLN A 113 2.36 -6.24 1.06
N LEU A 114 1.24 -5.78 1.62
CA LEU A 114 0.42 -4.72 1.03
C LEU A 114 0.33 -3.53 1.98
N ALA A 115 0.65 -2.32 1.51
CA ALA A 115 0.40 -1.09 2.24
C ALA A 115 -0.89 -0.47 1.70
N LEU A 116 -1.92 -0.39 2.55
CA LEU A 116 -3.29 -0.10 2.14
C LEU A 116 -3.85 1.09 2.92
N GLU A 117 -4.60 1.93 2.23
CA GLU A 117 -5.32 3.05 2.81
C GLU A 117 -6.67 2.59 3.39
N PHE A 118 -6.94 2.95 4.66
CA PHE A 118 -8.20 2.65 5.35
C PHE A 118 -8.74 3.81 6.19
N GLU A 119 -7.88 4.71 6.68
CA GLU A 119 -8.33 5.78 7.58
C GLU A 119 -9.10 6.84 6.82
N MET A 120 -8.49 7.47 5.82
CA MET A 120 -9.11 8.57 5.09
C MET A 120 -10.18 8.12 4.10
N SER A 121 -10.11 6.89 3.63
CA SER A 121 -11.09 6.30 2.73
C SER A 121 -12.30 5.70 3.46
N GLU A 122 -12.24 5.58 4.80
CA GLU A 122 -13.26 4.96 5.65
C GLU A 122 -13.70 3.57 5.15
N LEU A 123 -12.76 2.84 4.51
CA LEU A 123 -13.03 1.50 4.01
C LEU A 123 -13.18 0.51 5.17
N ALA A 124 -14.05 -0.47 4.95
CA ALA A 124 -14.34 -1.50 5.93
C ALA A 124 -13.18 -2.51 6.05
N PRO A 125 -12.72 -2.84 7.28
CA PRO A 125 -11.59 -3.76 7.49
C PRO A 125 -11.87 -5.21 7.04
N GLU A 126 -13.13 -5.59 6.81
CA GLU A 126 -13.54 -6.86 6.22
C GLU A 126 -12.90 -7.11 4.85
N LEU A 127 -12.47 -6.07 4.16
CA LEU A 127 -11.72 -6.20 2.90
C LEU A 127 -10.43 -6.99 3.06
N LEU A 128 -9.83 -7.04 4.25
CA LEU A 128 -8.63 -7.81 4.55
C LEU A 128 -8.82 -9.33 4.36
N GLU A 129 -10.06 -9.83 4.48
CA GLU A 129 -10.39 -11.22 4.20
C GLU A 129 -10.14 -11.65 2.74
N LEU A 130 -9.93 -10.67 1.84
CA LEU A 130 -9.63 -10.90 0.43
C LEU A 130 -8.14 -11.13 0.15
N CYS A 131 -7.27 -10.93 1.15
CA CYS A 131 -5.84 -11.13 1.04
C CYS A 131 -5.24 -11.82 2.29
N PRO A 132 -5.78 -12.98 2.70
CA PRO A 132 -5.45 -13.62 3.98
C PRO A 132 -4.00 -14.13 4.08
N SER A 133 -3.30 -14.32 2.96
CA SER A 133 -1.90 -14.75 2.97
C SER A 133 -0.91 -13.58 3.12
N LYS A 134 -1.37 -12.33 3.01
CA LYS A 134 -0.50 -11.15 2.98
C LYS A 134 -0.27 -10.56 4.36
N THR A 135 0.92 -10.00 4.57
CA THR A 135 1.14 -9.02 5.65
C THR A 135 0.59 -7.68 5.19
N VAL A 136 -0.21 -7.02 6.00
CA VAL A 136 -0.82 -5.73 5.64
C VAL A 136 -0.29 -4.59 6.52
N MET A 137 0.31 -3.60 5.89
CA MET A 137 0.55 -2.28 6.48
C MET A 137 -0.78 -1.52 6.41
N PHE A 138 -1.52 -1.58 7.52
CA PHE A 138 -2.89 -1.07 7.63
C PHE A 138 -2.88 0.43 7.91
N GLY A 139 -3.44 1.22 7.01
CA GLY A 139 -3.57 2.67 7.13
C GLY A 139 -4.51 3.04 8.27
N CYS A 140 -3.95 3.54 9.36
CA CYS A 140 -4.65 3.99 10.57
C CYS A 140 -4.34 5.43 10.96
N ILE A 141 -3.66 6.16 10.08
CA ILE A 141 -3.30 7.57 10.21
C ILE A 141 -3.63 8.27 8.90
N SER A 142 -4.47 9.30 8.97
CA SER A 142 -4.79 10.14 7.81
C SER A 142 -3.61 11.02 7.40
N ASN A 143 -3.34 11.08 6.10
CA ASN A 143 -2.40 12.04 5.51
C ASN A 143 -3.11 13.28 4.92
N GLY A 144 -4.43 13.41 5.10
CA GLY A 144 -5.25 14.47 4.52
C GLY A 144 -5.59 15.62 5.45
N THR A 145 -5.19 15.57 6.73
CA THR A 145 -5.51 16.58 7.73
C THR A 145 -4.35 16.80 8.71
N GLU A 146 -4.26 18.03 9.25
CA GLU A 146 -3.34 18.40 10.33
C GLU A 146 -3.81 17.90 11.72
N GLU A 147 -5.04 17.41 11.83
CA GLU A 147 -5.57 16.84 13.07
C GLU A 147 -4.77 15.59 13.45
N ILE A 148 -4.44 15.50 14.73
CA ILE A 148 -3.67 14.36 15.26
C ILE A 148 -4.67 13.38 15.86
N GLU A 149 -4.59 12.15 15.39
CA GLU A 149 -5.37 11.03 15.92
C GLU A 149 -5.02 10.78 17.40
N THR A 150 -5.87 10.03 18.13
CA THR A 150 -5.52 9.57 19.48
C THR A 150 -4.92 8.15 19.45
N PRO A 151 -4.10 7.76 20.42
CA PRO A 151 -3.61 6.39 20.53
C PRO A 151 -4.74 5.37 20.62
N GLU A 152 -5.84 5.73 21.28
CA GLU A 152 -7.04 4.90 21.41
C GLU A 152 -7.70 4.66 20.05
N HIS A 153 -7.87 5.70 19.23
CA HIS A 153 -8.42 5.60 17.88
C HIS A 153 -7.57 4.64 17.03
N VAL A 154 -6.25 4.84 17.01
CA VAL A 154 -5.33 3.95 16.29
C VAL A 154 -5.43 2.50 16.79
N ALA A 155 -5.47 2.30 18.11
CA ALA A 155 -5.60 0.97 18.68
C ALA A 155 -6.92 0.30 18.29
N ASP A 156 -8.02 1.04 18.33
CA ASP A 156 -9.35 0.52 17.98
C ASP A 156 -9.42 0.13 16.49
N LYS A 157 -8.81 0.92 15.59
CA LYS A 157 -8.68 0.61 14.16
C LYS A 157 -7.87 -0.69 13.92
N LEU A 158 -6.72 -0.83 14.59
CA LEU A 158 -5.88 -2.02 14.49
C LEU A 158 -6.57 -3.27 15.06
N LEU A 159 -7.31 -3.13 16.16
CA LEU A 159 -8.09 -4.22 16.72
C LEU A 159 -9.25 -4.63 15.81
N ALA A 160 -9.92 -3.68 15.17
CA ALA A 160 -10.93 -3.98 14.18
C ALA A 160 -10.34 -4.77 13.00
N ALA A 161 -9.17 -4.38 12.49
CA ALA A 161 -8.46 -5.15 11.46
C ALA A 161 -8.09 -6.56 11.92
N ALA A 162 -7.72 -6.73 13.21
CA ALA A 162 -7.36 -8.03 13.79
C ALA A 162 -8.53 -9.03 13.93
N HIS A 163 -9.76 -8.61 13.69
CA HIS A 163 -10.89 -9.54 13.55
C HIS A 163 -10.92 -10.24 12.19
N HIS A 164 -10.22 -9.70 11.17
CA HIS A 164 -10.28 -10.15 9.78
C HIS A 164 -8.95 -10.72 9.29
N LEU A 165 -7.85 -10.43 9.99
CA LEU A 165 -6.52 -10.92 9.66
C LEU A 165 -5.75 -11.22 10.95
N PRO A 166 -4.89 -12.27 11.01
CA PRO A 166 -4.04 -12.52 12.16
C PRO A 166 -3.23 -11.30 12.60
N ALA A 167 -3.18 -11.03 13.89
CA ALA A 167 -2.56 -9.81 14.42
C ALA A 167 -1.05 -9.69 14.09
N ASP A 168 -0.35 -10.79 13.87
CA ASP A 168 1.05 -10.86 13.45
C ASP A 168 1.25 -10.54 11.95
N GLN A 169 0.15 -10.51 11.18
CA GLN A 169 0.13 -10.06 9.79
C GLN A 169 -0.26 -8.58 9.64
N ILE A 170 -0.55 -7.86 10.74
CA ILE A 170 -0.96 -6.45 10.70
C ILE A 170 0.16 -5.55 11.20
N LEU A 171 0.54 -4.58 10.40
CA LEU A 171 1.48 -3.51 10.75
C LEU A 171 0.73 -2.17 10.73
N ALA A 172 0.93 -1.33 11.74
CA ALA A 172 0.41 0.03 11.73
C ALA A 172 1.15 0.88 10.70
N ALA A 173 0.41 1.62 9.88
CA ALA A 173 0.98 2.52 8.88
C ALA A 173 0.09 3.77 8.71
N PRO A 174 0.63 4.88 8.21
CA PRO A 174 -0.20 5.92 7.61
C PRO A 174 -0.83 5.42 6.31
N ASP A 175 -1.96 6.02 5.92
CA ASP A 175 -2.64 5.73 4.64
C ASP A 175 -1.72 5.87 3.42
N CYS A 176 -0.85 6.87 3.46
CA CYS A 176 0.13 7.18 2.42
C CYS A 176 1.26 8.01 3.04
N GLY A 177 2.21 8.48 2.24
CA GLY A 177 3.23 9.42 2.69
C GLY A 177 2.65 10.69 3.30
N LEU A 178 3.24 11.20 4.38
CA LEU A 178 2.76 12.37 5.12
C LEU A 178 3.19 13.73 4.50
N VAL A 179 3.51 13.73 3.20
CA VAL A 179 3.90 14.95 2.46
C VAL A 179 2.87 16.07 2.51
N PRO A 180 1.54 15.80 2.47
CA PRO A 180 0.52 16.87 2.51
C PRO A 180 0.43 17.62 3.84
N VAL A 181 0.92 17.07 4.93
CA VAL A 181 0.83 17.66 6.28
C VAL A 181 2.15 18.25 6.73
N SER A 182 2.11 19.18 7.68
CA SER A 182 3.32 19.82 8.22
C SER A 182 4.26 18.81 8.89
N GLN A 183 5.54 19.14 8.94
CA GLN A 183 6.53 18.30 9.62
C GLN A 183 6.20 18.09 11.11
N ALA A 184 5.62 19.11 11.77
CA ALA A 184 5.21 19.02 13.17
C ALA A 184 4.07 18.01 13.34
N ALA A 185 3.02 18.12 12.50
CA ALA A 185 1.91 17.17 12.51
C ALA A 185 2.38 15.75 12.14
N SER A 186 3.23 15.60 11.12
CA SER A 186 3.79 14.30 10.72
C SER A 186 4.47 13.59 11.89
N ARG A 187 5.32 14.31 12.66
CA ARG A 187 6.01 13.74 13.82
C ARG A 187 5.02 13.32 14.92
N SER A 188 4.02 14.17 15.21
CA SER A 188 3.01 13.88 16.23
C SER A 188 2.15 12.67 15.81
N LYS A 189 1.70 12.61 14.56
CA LYS A 189 0.96 11.49 14.00
C LYS A 189 1.73 10.17 14.10
N LEU A 190 3.01 10.16 13.74
CA LEU A 190 3.84 8.96 13.86
C LEU A 190 4.05 8.53 15.32
N SER A 191 4.21 9.47 16.25
CA SER A 191 4.30 9.18 17.70
C SER A 191 3.04 8.50 18.19
N VAL A 192 1.89 9.09 17.90
CA VAL A 192 0.56 8.55 18.24
C VAL A 192 0.32 7.18 17.62
N MET A 193 0.73 6.98 16.37
CA MET A 193 0.63 5.68 15.72
C MET A 193 1.39 4.58 16.47
N VAL A 194 2.61 4.88 16.92
CA VAL A 194 3.43 3.94 17.69
C VAL A 194 2.78 3.67 19.06
N GLU A 195 2.27 4.69 19.75
CA GLU A 195 1.57 4.56 21.03
C GLU A 195 0.32 3.70 20.89
N GLY A 196 -0.49 3.95 19.85
CA GLY A 196 -1.69 3.17 19.51
C GLY A 196 -1.39 1.72 19.18
N ALA A 197 -0.33 1.46 18.40
CA ALA A 197 0.11 0.11 18.11
C ALA A 197 0.54 -0.65 19.38
N HIS A 198 1.24 0.01 20.30
CA HIS A 198 1.56 -0.57 21.61
C HIS A 198 0.31 -0.83 22.45
N LEU A 199 -0.68 0.04 22.41
CA LEU A 199 -1.95 -0.14 23.10
C LEU A 199 -2.72 -1.35 22.54
N ALA A 200 -2.81 -1.47 21.21
CA ALA A 200 -3.43 -2.61 20.53
C ALA A 200 -2.75 -3.94 20.92
N ARG A 201 -1.42 -4.00 20.87
CA ARG A 201 -0.66 -5.21 21.28
C ARG A 201 -0.96 -5.62 22.71
N ARG A 202 -1.05 -4.67 23.66
CA ARG A 202 -1.42 -4.99 25.06
C ARG A 202 -2.83 -5.58 25.14
N ARG A 203 -3.77 -5.08 24.37
CA ARG A 203 -5.16 -5.57 24.38
C ARG A 203 -5.29 -6.95 23.74
N VAL A 204 -4.53 -7.25 22.70
CA VAL A 204 -4.46 -8.59 22.07
C VAL A 204 -3.73 -9.59 22.97
N GLY A 205 -2.62 -9.20 23.60
CA GLY A 205 -1.80 -10.09 24.43
C GLY A 205 -2.35 -10.31 25.85
N ALA A 206 -3.40 -9.60 26.24
CA ALA A 206 -4.09 -9.75 27.53
C ALA A 206 -5.27 -10.74 27.47
N GLY A 207 -5.49 -11.36 26.29
CA GLY A 207 -6.52 -12.38 26.03
C GLY A 207 -5.98 -13.81 26.16
#